data_f86e654eedec6e36550a2f09dcbec085
#
_entry.id   f86e654eedec6e36550a2f09dcbec085
#
_cell.length_a   1.000
_cell.length_b   1.000
_cell.length_c   1.000
_cell.angle_alpha   90.00
_cell.angle_beta   90.00
_cell.angle_gamma   90.00
#
_symmetry.space_group_name_H-M   'P 1'
#
loop_
_entity.id
_entity.type
_entity.pdbx_description
1 polymer ?
#
loop_
_entity_poly.entity_id
_entity_poly.type
_entity_poly.pdbx_seq_one_letter_code
_entity_poly.pdbx_strand_id
1 'polypeptide(L)'
;MRNRVLAFLAAAAGVLIPFVPLSAHHGSAAFESGKSVVMKGAVTRWFWANPHCFLSYDVKDESGNITHWVAETSNPPDMINRGWSKGTFKPGDEVTVTVEPVKNGRPAGRLLQVVLPNGKTLHSASPFQGPSN
;
A
#
# COMPACT_ATOMS: atom_id res chain seq x y z
N MET A 1 -47.52 47.98 35.77
CA MET A 1 -46.53 47.76 34.71
C MET A 1 -45.95 46.36 34.89
N ARG A 2 -46.27 45.47 34.02
CA ARG A 2 -45.88 44.03 34.15
C ARG A 2 -44.65 43.75 33.23
N ASN A 3 -43.52 43.57 33.87
CA ASN A 3 -42.31 43.12 33.19
C ASN A 3 -42.46 41.67 32.77
N ARG A 4 -42.52 41.40 31.51
CA ARG A 4 -42.38 40.04 30.93
C ARG A 4 -40.96 39.87 30.53
N VAL A 5 -40.22 39.18 31.37
CA VAL A 5 -38.89 38.66 31.03
C VAL A 5 -39.10 37.38 30.22
N LEU A 6 -38.88 37.45 28.94
CA LEU A 6 -38.82 36.28 28.06
C LEU A 6 -37.46 35.67 28.20
N ALA A 7 -37.35 34.54 28.90
CA ALA A 7 -36.18 33.72 28.93
C ALA A 7 -36.08 32.93 27.61
N PHE A 8 -35.12 33.28 26.78
CA PHE A 8 -34.76 32.48 25.65
C PHE A 8 -33.87 31.31 26.12
N LEU A 9 -34.45 30.15 26.24
CA LEU A 9 -33.72 28.88 26.36
C LEU A 9 -33.17 28.53 24.96
N ALA A 10 -31.93 28.90 24.73
CA ALA A 10 -31.17 28.39 23.56
C ALA A 10 -30.79 26.94 23.87
N ALA A 11 -31.54 26.00 23.32
CA ALA A 11 -31.18 24.60 23.32
C ALA A 11 -30.02 24.42 22.32
N ALA A 12 -28.79 24.42 22.82
CA ALA A 12 -27.62 24.00 22.05
C ALA A 12 -27.69 22.47 21.87
N ALA A 13 -28.30 22.01 20.78
CA ALA A 13 -28.22 20.64 20.33
C ALA A 13 -26.79 20.42 19.83
N GLY A 14 -25.91 20.00 20.73
CA GLY A 14 -24.58 19.51 20.37
C GLY A 14 -24.73 18.26 19.52
N VAL A 15 -24.53 18.39 18.23
CA VAL A 15 -24.38 17.24 17.32
C VAL A 15 -23.05 16.56 17.69
N LEU A 16 -23.12 15.52 18.51
CA LEU A 16 -22.05 14.58 18.74
C LEU A 16 -21.88 13.79 17.43
N ILE A 17 -21.04 14.32 16.55
CA ILE A 17 -20.53 13.53 15.41
C ILE A 17 -19.61 12.50 16.05
N PRO A 18 -19.94 11.19 16.02
CA PRO A 18 -19.00 10.19 16.46
C PRO A 18 -17.80 10.28 15.49
N PHE A 19 -16.66 10.74 15.99
CA PHE A 19 -15.38 10.53 15.35
C PHE A 19 -15.14 9.02 15.34
N VAL A 20 -15.62 8.36 14.29
CA VAL A 20 -15.18 7.02 13.99
C VAL A 20 -13.76 7.20 13.48
N PRO A 21 -12.72 6.74 14.19
CA PRO A 21 -11.38 6.73 13.62
C PRO A 21 -11.48 5.82 12.40
N LEU A 22 -11.36 6.39 11.19
CA LEU A 22 -11.06 5.62 9.99
C LEU A 22 -9.64 5.08 10.18
N SER A 23 -9.51 4.07 11.04
CA SER A 23 -8.38 3.18 11.02
C SER A 23 -8.44 2.45 9.68
N ALA A 24 -7.80 3.03 8.68
CA ALA A 24 -7.44 2.31 7.48
C ALA A 24 -6.35 1.28 7.87
N HIS A 25 -6.72 0.32 8.71
CA HIS A 25 -5.94 -0.88 8.89
C HIS A 25 -6.09 -1.66 7.58
N HIS A 26 -5.22 -1.37 6.62
CA HIS A 26 -4.87 -2.31 5.58
C HIS A 26 -4.12 -3.46 6.24
N GLY A 27 -4.83 -4.16 7.12
CA GLY A 27 -4.33 -5.36 7.75
C GLY A 27 -4.16 -6.46 6.69
N SER A 28 -3.42 -7.50 7.03
CA SER A 28 -3.24 -8.71 6.22
C SER A 28 -4.54 -9.28 5.66
N ALA A 29 -5.69 -8.95 6.25
CA ALA A 29 -7.03 -9.33 5.79
C ALA A 29 -7.41 -8.80 4.38
N ALA A 30 -6.80 -7.73 3.90
CA ALA A 30 -7.07 -7.16 2.57
C ALA A 30 -6.39 -7.94 1.43
N PHE A 31 -5.39 -8.76 1.74
CA PHE A 31 -4.61 -9.52 0.77
C PHE A 31 -5.00 -11.01 0.76
N GLU A 32 -4.83 -11.67 -0.39
CA GLU A 32 -4.98 -13.11 -0.52
C GLU A 32 -3.74 -13.81 0.03
N SER A 33 -3.67 -13.96 1.37
CA SER A 33 -2.53 -14.56 2.06
C SER A 33 -2.26 -15.97 1.53
N GLY A 34 -0.99 -16.25 1.22
CA GLY A 34 -0.55 -17.52 0.66
C GLY A 34 -0.69 -17.63 -0.87
N LYS A 35 -1.29 -16.65 -1.52
CA LYS A 35 -1.29 -16.54 -2.99
C LYS A 35 -0.23 -15.53 -3.42
N SER A 36 0.56 -15.88 -4.41
CA SER A 36 1.51 -14.96 -5.00
C SER A 36 1.35 -14.89 -6.52
N VAL A 37 1.53 -13.70 -7.06
CA VAL A 37 1.52 -13.44 -8.50
C VAL A 37 2.87 -12.84 -8.88
N VAL A 38 3.48 -13.39 -9.93
CA VAL A 38 4.76 -12.93 -10.47
C VAL A 38 4.51 -12.25 -11.81
N MET A 39 4.99 -11.03 -11.96
CA MET A 39 4.78 -10.23 -13.16
C MET A 39 6.05 -9.52 -13.57
N LYS A 40 6.30 -9.46 -14.89
CA LYS A 40 7.29 -8.56 -15.47
C LYS A 40 6.63 -7.24 -15.80
N GLY A 41 7.29 -6.14 -15.48
CA GLY A 41 6.76 -4.81 -15.75
C GLY A 41 7.83 -3.74 -15.80
N ALA A 42 7.43 -2.57 -16.27
CA ALA A 42 8.27 -1.38 -16.30
C ALA A 42 7.88 -0.44 -15.16
N VAL A 43 8.84 -0.04 -14.35
CA VAL A 43 8.61 0.91 -13.27
C VAL A 43 8.13 2.24 -13.84
N THR A 44 7.03 2.75 -13.28
CA THR A 44 6.52 4.09 -13.59
C THR A 44 6.80 5.08 -12.46
N ARG A 45 6.76 4.60 -11.20
CA ARG A 45 7.02 5.44 -10.03
C ARG A 45 7.48 4.62 -8.84
N TRP A 46 8.46 5.13 -8.10
CA TRP A 46 8.83 4.68 -6.78
C TRP A 46 8.50 5.78 -5.76
N PHE A 47 7.47 5.55 -4.94
CA PHE A 47 7.05 6.46 -3.89
C PHE A 47 7.69 6.06 -2.57
N TRP A 48 8.60 6.90 -2.09
CA TRP A 48 9.40 6.65 -0.90
C TRP A 48 8.96 7.59 0.21
N ALA A 49 8.03 7.14 1.06
CA ALA A 49 7.47 7.95 2.14
C ALA A 49 6.88 7.10 3.26
N ASN A 50 6.66 7.73 4.44
CA ASN A 50 5.87 7.16 5.53
C ASN A 50 4.37 7.35 5.23
N PRO A 51 3.50 6.44 5.72
CA PRO A 51 3.82 5.23 6.48
C PRO A 51 4.24 4.03 5.63
N HIS A 52 4.07 4.09 4.31
CA HIS A 52 4.36 3.01 3.38
C HIS A 52 5.00 3.53 2.09
N CYS A 53 5.95 2.75 1.57
CA CYS A 53 6.47 2.95 0.23
C CYS A 53 5.61 2.19 -0.79
N PHE A 54 5.51 2.70 -2.03
CA PHE A 54 4.72 2.10 -3.10
C PHE A 54 5.53 2.03 -4.40
N LEU A 55 5.50 0.86 -5.03
CA LEU A 55 6.02 0.66 -6.37
C LEU A 55 4.88 0.64 -7.38
N SER A 56 4.86 1.60 -8.30
CA SER A 56 3.96 1.60 -9.45
C SER A 56 4.70 1.10 -10.67
N TYR A 57 4.07 0.20 -11.43
CA TYR A 57 4.65 -0.41 -12.61
C TYR A 57 3.58 -0.84 -13.61
N ASP A 58 3.94 -0.85 -14.88
CA ASP A 58 3.09 -1.23 -15.98
C ASP A 58 3.38 -2.65 -16.41
N VAL A 59 2.35 -3.47 -16.47
CA VAL A 59 2.43 -4.85 -16.95
C VAL A 59 1.74 -4.92 -18.31
N LYS A 60 2.48 -5.40 -19.31
CA LYS A 60 1.97 -5.59 -20.67
C LYS A 60 1.61 -7.05 -20.88
N ASP A 61 0.39 -7.31 -21.33
CA ASP A 61 -0.05 -8.64 -21.70
C ASP A 61 0.43 -9.05 -23.11
N GLU A 62 0.16 -10.29 -23.50
CA GLU A 62 0.53 -10.82 -24.82
C GLU A 62 -0.12 -10.07 -25.98
N SER A 63 -1.30 -9.47 -25.74
CA SER A 63 -2.03 -8.66 -26.74
C SER A 63 -1.54 -7.21 -26.80
N GLY A 64 -0.62 -6.82 -25.90
CA GLY A 64 -0.08 -5.47 -25.84
C GLY A 64 -0.87 -4.51 -24.95
N ASN A 65 -1.91 -4.98 -24.26
CA ASN A 65 -2.65 -4.15 -23.30
C ASN A 65 -1.81 -3.92 -22.05
N ILE A 66 -1.88 -2.70 -21.51
CA ILE A 66 -1.15 -2.30 -20.32
C ILE A 66 -2.09 -2.26 -19.14
N THR A 67 -1.67 -2.91 -18.04
CA THR A 67 -2.34 -2.81 -16.73
C THR A 67 -1.39 -2.11 -15.77
N HIS A 68 -1.89 -1.04 -15.13
CA HIS A 68 -1.15 -0.28 -14.13
C HIS A 68 -1.28 -0.95 -12.77
N TRP A 69 -0.17 -1.47 -12.25
CA TRP A 69 -0.10 -2.14 -10.95
C TRP A 69 0.52 -1.24 -9.89
N VAL A 70 0.07 -1.43 -8.65
CA VAL A 70 0.66 -0.79 -7.47
C VAL A 70 0.95 -1.85 -6.42
N ALA A 71 2.20 -1.91 -5.97
CA ALA A 71 2.63 -2.79 -4.89
C ALA A 71 3.00 -1.97 -3.65
N GLU A 72 2.31 -2.27 -2.54
CA GLU A 72 2.56 -1.67 -1.24
C GLU A 72 3.68 -2.41 -0.51
N THR A 73 4.53 -1.68 0.20
CA THR A 73 5.58 -2.24 1.05
C THR A 73 5.63 -1.50 2.38
N SER A 74 6.68 -1.69 3.17
CA SER A 74 6.83 -1.10 4.49
C SER A 74 7.30 0.36 4.43
N ASN A 75 7.55 0.95 5.58
CA ASN A 75 8.08 2.30 5.73
C ASN A 75 9.57 2.40 5.35
N PRO A 76 10.10 3.60 5.04
CA PRO A 76 11.48 3.79 4.65
C PRO A 76 12.53 3.21 5.61
N PRO A 77 12.45 3.38 6.94
CA PRO A 77 13.41 2.77 7.85
C PRO A 77 13.50 1.24 7.75
N ASP A 78 12.35 0.56 7.68
CA ASP A 78 12.32 -0.89 7.53
C ASP A 78 12.88 -1.34 6.17
N MET A 79 12.55 -0.60 5.10
CA MET A 79 13.05 -0.89 3.76
C MET A 79 14.57 -0.69 3.64
N ILE A 80 15.14 0.33 4.29
CA ILE A 80 16.59 0.55 4.34
C ILE A 80 17.29 -0.65 4.97
N ASN A 81 16.75 -1.18 6.07
CA ASN A 81 17.31 -2.36 6.75
C ASN A 81 17.30 -3.61 5.87
N ARG A 82 16.45 -3.63 4.82
CA ARG A 82 16.33 -4.71 3.83
C ARG A 82 17.12 -4.44 2.53
N GLY A 83 17.92 -3.38 2.50
CA GLY A 83 18.76 -3.04 1.36
C GLY A 83 18.09 -2.19 0.27
N TRP A 84 16.91 -1.62 0.57
CA TRP A 84 16.23 -0.69 -0.33
C TRP A 84 16.65 0.75 -0.06
N SER A 85 16.45 1.61 -1.03
CA SER A 85 16.69 3.05 -0.89
C SER A 85 15.70 3.85 -1.73
N LYS A 86 15.67 5.17 -1.52
CA LYS A 86 14.93 6.08 -2.39
C LYS A 86 15.35 5.98 -3.86
N GLY A 87 16.62 5.60 -4.11
CA GLY A 87 17.18 5.44 -5.46
C GLY A 87 17.13 4.02 -6.01
N THR A 88 16.41 3.09 -5.37
CA THR A 88 16.34 1.68 -5.81
C THR A 88 15.81 1.54 -7.24
N PHE A 89 14.87 2.38 -7.64
CA PHE A 89 14.24 2.35 -8.97
C PHE A 89 14.33 3.67 -9.69
N LYS A 90 14.33 3.56 -11.01
CA LYS A 90 14.12 4.68 -11.94
C LYS A 90 12.93 4.36 -12.82
N PRO A 91 12.13 5.36 -13.23
CA PRO A 91 11.10 5.16 -14.25
C PRO A 91 11.70 4.50 -15.50
N GLY A 92 11.03 3.48 -16.02
CA GLY A 92 11.48 2.69 -17.15
C GLY A 92 12.31 1.44 -16.81
N ASP A 93 12.72 1.24 -15.55
CA ASP A 93 13.40 0.02 -15.13
C ASP A 93 12.49 -1.19 -15.38
N GLU A 94 13.00 -2.21 -16.07
CA GLU A 94 12.30 -3.48 -16.20
C GLU A 94 12.60 -4.37 -15.01
N VAL A 95 11.53 -4.80 -14.34
CA VAL A 95 11.59 -5.56 -13.11
C VAL A 95 10.68 -6.79 -13.16
N THR A 96 11.00 -7.79 -12.37
CA THR A 96 10.07 -8.90 -12.07
C THR A 96 9.58 -8.73 -10.64
N VAL A 97 8.27 -8.48 -10.50
CA VAL A 97 7.63 -8.18 -9.21
C VAL A 97 6.81 -9.36 -8.75
N THR A 98 6.98 -9.77 -7.50
CA THR A 98 6.14 -10.77 -6.84
C THR A 98 5.31 -10.09 -5.77
N VAL A 99 3.99 -10.26 -5.84
CA VAL A 99 3.03 -9.67 -4.90
C VAL A 99 2.06 -10.70 -4.34
N GLU A 100 1.54 -10.46 -3.15
CA GLU A 100 0.25 -11.00 -2.72
C GLU A 100 -0.85 -10.07 -3.20
N PRO A 101 -1.76 -10.51 -4.09
CA PRO A 101 -2.78 -9.63 -4.64
C PRO A 101 -3.83 -9.27 -3.60
N VAL A 102 -4.49 -8.13 -3.79
CA VAL A 102 -5.68 -7.77 -3.00
C VAL A 102 -6.88 -8.62 -3.40
N LYS A 103 -7.74 -8.95 -2.42
CA LYS A 103 -8.92 -9.82 -2.61
C LYS A 103 -9.98 -9.26 -3.55
N ASN A 104 -10.03 -7.95 -3.72
CA ASN A 104 -11.06 -7.27 -4.50
C ASN A 104 -10.80 -7.27 -6.02
N GLY A 105 -9.75 -7.94 -6.50
CA GLY A 105 -9.41 -8.07 -7.91
C GLY A 105 -8.79 -6.83 -8.56
N ARG A 106 -8.52 -5.77 -7.80
CA ARG A 106 -7.82 -4.59 -8.32
C ARG A 106 -6.36 -4.94 -8.67
N PRO A 107 -5.71 -4.24 -9.63
CA PRO A 107 -4.30 -4.43 -9.94
C PRO A 107 -3.40 -3.82 -8.85
N ALA A 108 -3.47 -4.41 -7.67
CA ALA A 108 -2.71 -4.00 -6.51
C ALA A 108 -2.36 -5.21 -5.64
N GLY A 109 -1.30 -5.08 -4.85
CA GLY A 109 -0.89 -6.15 -3.95
C GLY A 109 0.14 -5.69 -2.92
N ARG A 110 0.44 -6.58 -1.97
CA ARG A 110 1.56 -6.42 -1.07
C ARG A 110 2.82 -6.94 -1.73
N LEU A 111 3.85 -6.12 -1.78
CA LEU A 111 5.14 -6.47 -2.37
C LEU A 111 5.84 -7.54 -1.54
N LEU A 112 6.24 -8.64 -2.16
CA LEU A 112 7.04 -9.68 -1.53
C LEU A 112 8.51 -9.58 -1.91
N GLN A 113 8.77 -9.48 -3.20
CA GLN A 113 10.14 -9.33 -3.73
C GLN A 113 10.13 -8.69 -5.12
N VAL A 114 11.29 -8.15 -5.48
CA VAL A 114 11.55 -7.62 -6.83
C VAL A 114 12.91 -8.11 -7.31
N VAL A 115 12.96 -8.56 -8.57
CA VAL A 115 14.22 -8.77 -9.30
C VAL A 115 14.49 -7.50 -10.10
N LEU A 116 15.63 -6.87 -9.83
CA LEU A 116 16.08 -5.64 -10.48
C LEU A 116 16.65 -5.93 -11.89
N PRO A 117 16.85 -4.90 -12.75
CA PRO A 117 17.42 -5.07 -14.07
C PRO A 117 18.79 -5.77 -14.09
N ASN A 118 19.59 -5.59 -13.03
CA ASN A 118 20.90 -6.23 -12.88
C ASN A 118 20.83 -7.68 -12.34
N GLY A 119 19.62 -8.23 -12.14
CA GLY A 119 19.39 -9.57 -11.62
C GLY A 119 19.41 -9.69 -10.10
N LYS A 120 19.71 -8.63 -9.38
CA LYS A 120 19.66 -8.63 -7.90
C LYS A 120 18.21 -8.73 -7.42
N THR A 121 17.96 -9.61 -6.44
CA THR A 121 16.66 -9.74 -5.79
C THR A 121 16.64 -8.97 -4.48
N LEU A 122 15.60 -8.17 -4.29
CA LEU A 122 15.30 -7.48 -3.04
C LEU A 122 13.99 -8.03 -2.47
N HIS A 123 13.97 -8.27 -1.16
CA HIS A 123 12.80 -8.76 -0.44
C HIS A 123 12.17 -7.65 0.39
N SER A 124 10.85 -7.51 0.29
CA SER A 124 10.09 -6.52 1.08
C SER A 124 9.65 -7.07 2.44
N ALA A 125 9.36 -8.37 2.51
CA ALA A 125 9.10 -9.08 3.76
C ALA A 125 10.29 -9.94 4.13
N SER A 126 10.45 -10.26 5.42
CA SER A 126 11.37 -11.33 5.83
C SER A 126 10.92 -12.62 5.14
N PRO A 127 11.86 -13.45 4.65
CA PRO A 127 11.50 -14.77 4.18
C PRO A 127 10.65 -15.44 5.27
N PHE A 128 9.54 -16.06 4.87
CA PHE A 128 8.72 -16.83 5.80
C PHE A 128 9.61 -17.90 6.45
N GLN A 129 10.00 -17.66 7.69
CA GLN A 129 10.57 -18.71 8.50
C GLN A 129 9.39 -19.55 8.94
N GLY A 130 9.19 -20.69 8.26
CA GLY A 130 8.25 -21.69 8.71
C GLY A 130 8.52 -22.04 10.18
N PRO A 131 7.52 -22.60 10.90
CA PRO A 131 7.71 -22.97 12.29
C PRO A 131 8.94 -23.87 12.40
N SER A 132 9.90 -23.43 13.21
CA SER A 132 11.05 -24.24 13.58
C SER A 132 10.52 -25.42 14.40
N ASN A 133 10.60 -26.61 13.84
CA ASN A 133 10.35 -27.84 14.59
C ASN A 133 11.34 -28.00 15.74
#